data_f8c12d1ae2906aaef7ea81db05eabdce
#
_entry.id   f8c12d1ae2906aaef7ea81db05eabdce
#
_cell.length_a   1.000
_cell.length_b   1.000
_cell.length_c   1.000
_cell.angle_alpha   90.00
_cell.angle_beta   90.00
_cell.angle_gamma   90.00
#
_symmetry.space_group_name_H-M   'P 1'
#
loop_
_entity.id
_entity.type
_entity.pdbx_description
1 polymer ?
#
loop_
_entity_poly.entity_id
_entity_poly.type
_entity_poly.pdbx_seq_one_letter_code
_entity_poly.pdbx_strand_id
1 'polypeptide(L)'
;HLAYDVEQKYGYPNDEIVSSSFYTRRASLFYKYYKEVILNIDDPQPSPIHYGIYKLQQCSKLSAVVTRSVYSIYDKVGCSNVIKLHGSVDENVCPRCKRLYDSHYIKHAKGIPVCEKCGIPLRPGFTLVGEMLDNGKISRASTIVENADILLVLGAGINSTLCRYMVKYYQGDKLLLLNDIEKVGDDRADYRACLLYTSPSPRDGLLSR
;
A
#
# COMPACT_ATOMS: atom_id res chain seq x y z
N HIS A 1 -9.68 17.73 6.46
CA HIS A 1 -8.59 18.71 6.63
C HIS A 1 -7.42 18.44 5.67
N LEU A 2 -6.78 17.24 5.68
CA LEU A 2 -5.57 17.00 4.89
C LEU A 2 -5.77 17.12 3.36
N ALA A 3 -6.89 16.66 2.82
CA ALA A 3 -7.17 16.77 1.38
C ALA A 3 -7.36 18.23 0.96
N TYR A 4 -8.05 19.02 1.78
CA TYR A 4 -8.22 20.45 1.56
C TYR A 4 -6.88 21.20 1.64
N ASP A 5 -6.04 20.87 2.63
CA ASP A 5 -4.73 21.51 2.81
C ASP A 5 -3.78 21.20 1.63
N VAL A 6 -3.86 20.00 1.06
CA VAL A 6 -3.12 19.62 -0.14
C VAL A 6 -3.58 20.43 -1.35
N GLU A 7 -4.88 20.53 -1.58
CA GLU A 7 -5.43 21.26 -2.72
C GLU A 7 -5.07 22.76 -2.62
N GLN A 8 -5.15 23.36 -1.43
CA GLN A 8 -4.72 24.75 -1.21
C GLN A 8 -3.22 24.96 -1.46
N LYS A 9 -2.37 24.00 -1.05
CA LYS A 9 -0.91 24.13 -1.17
C LYS A 9 -0.40 23.86 -2.58
N TYR A 10 -0.98 22.88 -3.30
CA TYR A 10 -0.47 22.40 -4.58
C TYR A 10 -1.33 22.83 -5.78
N GLY A 11 -2.54 23.32 -5.54
CA GLY A 11 -3.49 23.75 -6.57
C GLY A 11 -4.19 22.61 -7.31
N TYR A 12 -4.11 21.38 -6.80
CA TYR A 12 -4.69 20.18 -7.38
C TYR A 12 -5.17 19.21 -6.30
N PRO A 13 -6.27 18.47 -6.57
CA PRO A 13 -6.71 17.39 -5.70
C PRO A 13 -5.64 16.30 -5.56
N ASN A 14 -5.65 15.63 -4.42
CA ASN A 14 -4.66 14.62 -4.06
C ASN A 14 -4.56 13.46 -5.08
N ASP A 15 -5.71 12.93 -5.51
CA ASP A 15 -5.81 11.85 -6.49
C ASP A 15 -5.35 12.27 -7.89
N GLU A 16 -5.49 13.54 -8.25
CA GLU A 16 -4.92 14.08 -9.49
C GLU A 16 -3.39 14.11 -9.42
N ILE A 17 -2.81 14.62 -8.32
CA ILE A 17 -1.35 14.73 -8.16
C ILE A 17 -0.69 13.34 -8.24
N VAL A 18 -1.29 12.31 -7.64
CA VAL A 18 -0.74 10.95 -7.65
C VAL A 18 -1.12 10.14 -8.90
N SER A 19 -1.61 10.79 -9.96
CA SER A 19 -1.93 10.13 -11.22
C SER A 19 -0.72 10.00 -12.15
N SER A 20 -0.75 8.98 -13.01
CA SER A 20 0.29 8.76 -14.02
C SER A 20 0.36 9.89 -15.04
N SER A 21 -0.77 10.50 -15.38
CA SER A 21 -0.85 11.66 -16.27
C SER A 21 -0.20 12.89 -15.66
N PHE A 22 -0.41 13.14 -14.38
CA PHE A 22 0.22 14.26 -13.67
C PHE A 22 1.72 14.05 -13.50
N TYR A 23 2.14 12.87 -13.10
CA TYR A 23 3.56 12.50 -13.04
C TYR A 23 4.27 12.76 -14.37
N THR A 24 3.66 12.37 -15.49
CA THR A 24 4.26 12.54 -16.83
C THR A 24 4.36 14.01 -17.25
N ARG A 25 3.34 14.81 -16.94
CA ARG A 25 3.26 16.21 -17.41
C ARG A 25 3.90 17.21 -16.45
N ARG A 26 3.92 16.91 -15.13
CA ARG A 26 4.30 17.81 -14.06
C ARG A 26 5.22 17.14 -13.04
N ALA A 27 6.22 16.39 -13.50
CA ALA A 27 7.13 15.60 -12.66
C ALA A 27 7.75 16.41 -11.49
N SER A 28 8.10 17.68 -11.71
CA SER A 28 8.65 18.53 -10.66
C SER A 28 7.69 18.74 -9.49
N LEU A 29 6.42 19.04 -9.78
CA LEU A 29 5.40 19.23 -8.77
C LEU A 29 4.98 17.90 -8.11
N PHE A 30 4.90 16.82 -8.89
CA PHE A 30 4.70 15.48 -8.39
C PHE A 30 5.78 15.10 -7.37
N TYR A 31 7.06 15.27 -7.69
CA TYR A 31 8.15 14.92 -6.76
C TYR A 31 8.24 15.84 -5.55
N LYS A 32 7.85 17.11 -5.69
CA LYS A 32 7.68 18.01 -4.53
C LYS A 32 6.63 17.44 -3.57
N TYR A 33 5.45 17.11 -4.10
CA TYR A 33 4.38 16.49 -3.32
C TYR A 33 4.81 15.14 -2.72
N TYR A 34 5.45 14.28 -3.51
CA TYR A 34 5.91 12.96 -3.06
C TYR A 34 6.82 13.07 -1.84
N LYS A 35 7.77 14.00 -1.87
CA LYS A 35 8.71 14.24 -0.75
C LYS A 35 8.04 14.88 0.45
N GLU A 36 7.23 15.90 0.24
CA GLU A 36 6.67 16.72 1.31
C GLU A 36 5.43 16.11 1.97
N VAL A 37 4.72 15.23 1.28
CA VAL A 37 3.47 14.64 1.78
C VAL A 37 3.62 13.13 1.96
N ILE A 38 3.98 12.39 0.92
CA ILE A 38 4.02 10.92 1.01
C ILE A 38 5.22 10.45 1.85
N LEU A 39 6.43 11.01 1.61
CA LEU A 39 7.64 10.61 2.34
C LEU A 39 7.89 11.42 3.62
N ASN A 40 7.09 12.43 3.90
CA ASN A 40 7.18 13.21 5.14
C ASN A 40 6.19 12.77 6.21
N ILE A 41 5.42 11.73 5.96
CA ILE A 41 4.75 10.98 7.03
C ILE A 41 5.87 10.47 7.93
N ASP A 42 5.82 10.84 9.21
CA ASP A 42 6.74 10.33 10.22
C ASP A 42 6.84 8.82 10.05
N ASP A 43 8.06 8.31 9.92
CA ASP A 43 8.35 6.93 9.52
C ASP A 43 7.32 5.94 10.11
N PRO A 44 6.41 5.38 9.29
CA PRO A 44 5.27 4.66 9.83
C PRO A 44 5.75 3.46 10.64
N GLN A 45 5.48 3.53 11.95
CA GLN A 45 5.91 2.50 12.88
C GLN A 45 4.95 1.32 12.89
N PRO A 46 5.46 0.11 13.02
CA PRO A 46 4.63 -1.07 13.17
C PRO A 46 3.74 -0.97 14.42
N SER A 47 2.45 -1.24 14.27
CA SER A 47 1.50 -1.36 15.38
C SER A 47 1.50 -2.78 15.97
N PRO A 48 0.88 -3.01 17.15
CA PRO A 48 0.74 -4.34 17.74
C PRO A 48 0.17 -5.40 16.77
N ILE A 49 -0.70 -5.01 15.85
CA ILE A 49 -1.26 -5.91 14.82
C ILE A 49 -0.16 -6.44 13.90
N HIS A 50 0.75 -5.61 13.44
CA HIS A 50 1.85 -6.03 12.57
C HIS A 50 2.76 -7.06 13.27
N TYR A 51 3.04 -6.86 14.56
CA TYR A 51 3.77 -7.84 15.37
C TYR A 51 2.96 -9.13 15.60
N GLY A 52 1.63 -9.04 15.74
CA GLY A 52 0.75 -10.20 15.81
C GLY A 52 0.80 -11.04 14.53
N ILE A 53 0.75 -10.41 13.38
CA ILE A 53 0.88 -11.05 12.05
C ILE A 53 2.25 -11.72 11.91
N TYR A 54 3.33 -11.04 12.32
CA TYR A 54 4.66 -11.63 12.34
C TYR A 54 4.74 -12.88 13.22
N LYS A 55 4.14 -12.85 14.42
CA LYS A 55 4.08 -14.03 15.31
C LYS A 55 3.33 -15.19 14.68
N LEU A 56 2.21 -14.94 14.01
CA LEU A 56 1.50 -16.00 13.28
C LEU A 56 2.39 -16.63 12.19
N GLN A 57 3.21 -15.85 11.51
CA GLN A 57 4.17 -16.37 10.54
C GLN A 57 5.26 -17.21 11.20
N GLN A 58 5.82 -16.77 12.34
CA GLN A 58 6.81 -17.53 13.09
C GLN A 58 6.27 -18.89 13.59
N CYS A 59 4.98 -18.95 13.87
CA CYS A 59 4.28 -20.20 14.25
C CYS A 59 3.85 -21.04 13.03
N SER A 60 4.28 -20.70 11.81
CA SER A 60 3.87 -21.36 10.56
C SER A 60 2.35 -21.40 10.35
N LYS A 61 1.63 -20.40 10.88
CA LYS A 61 0.16 -20.26 10.75
C LYS A 61 -0.24 -19.19 9.73
N LEU A 62 0.72 -18.55 9.06
CA LEU A 62 0.48 -17.53 8.06
C LEU A 62 1.28 -17.84 6.79
N SER A 63 0.59 -18.05 5.68
CA SER A 63 1.18 -18.34 4.37
C SER A 63 1.75 -17.09 3.70
N ALA A 64 1.01 -15.99 3.75
CA ALA A 64 1.40 -14.72 3.13
C ALA A 64 0.64 -13.54 3.72
N VAL A 65 1.18 -12.35 3.48
CA VAL A 65 0.49 -11.08 3.68
C VAL A 65 0.23 -10.44 2.31
N VAL A 66 -1.02 -10.09 2.05
CA VAL A 66 -1.40 -9.30 0.87
C VAL A 66 -1.78 -7.90 1.35
N THR A 67 -1.01 -6.90 0.94
CA THR A 67 -1.21 -5.52 1.43
C THR A 67 -1.42 -4.52 0.32
N ARG A 68 -2.23 -3.50 0.61
CA ARG A 68 -2.41 -2.30 -0.22
C ARG A 68 -1.48 -1.17 0.20
N SER A 69 -0.92 -1.25 1.41
CA SER A 69 0.00 -0.25 1.90
C SER A 69 1.24 -0.15 1.02
N VAL A 70 1.63 1.05 0.67
CA VAL A 70 2.86 1.34 -0.08
C VAL A 70 4.08 1.50 0.85
N TYR A 71 3.85 1.54 2.14
CA TYR A 71 4.90 1.59 3.17
C TYR A 71 5.31 0.17 3.55
N SER A 72 6.59 -0.08 3.69
CA SER A 72 7.14 -1.42 3.96
C SER A 72 7.02 -1.84 5.44
N ILE A 73 5.84 -1.63 6.06
CA ILE A 73 5.64 -1.85 7.50
C ILE A 73 5.80 -3.33 7.87
N TYR A 74 5.28 -4.24 7.05
CA TYR A 74 5.42 -5.68 7.28
C TYR A 74 6.87 -6.16 7.12
N ASP A 75 7.64 -5.55 6.20
CA ASP A 75 9.07 -5.83 6.08
C ASP A 75 9.84 -5.37 7.33
N LYS A 76 9.47 -4.22 7.91
CA LYS A 76 10.08 -3.69 9.14
C LYS A 76 9.93 -4.62 10.35
N VAL A 77 8.82 -5.36 10.45
CA VAL A 77 8.63 -6.37 11.53
C VAL A 77 9.23 -7.72 11.18
N GLY A 78 9.80 -7.89 9.98
CA GLY A 78 10.45 -9.12 9.56
C GLY A 78 9.53 -10.15 8.88
N CYS A 79 8.32 -9.75 8.45
CA CYS A 79 7.46 -10.63 7.69
C CYS A 79 8.10 -10.99 6.35
N SER A 80 8.07 -12.26 5.99
CA SER A 80 8.38 -12.78 4.68
C SER A 80 7.10 -12.99 3.86
N ASN A 81 7.23 -13.25 2.56
CA ASN A 81 6.10 -13.48 1.66
C ASN A 81 5.02 -12.38 1.72
N VAL A 82 5.45 -11.13 1.65
CA VAL A 82 4.58 -9.96 1.59
C VAL A 82 4.32 -9.57 0.14
N ILE A 83 3.06 -9.57 -0.28
CA ILE A 83 2.64 -9.14 -1.62
C ILE A 83 2.11 -7.71 -1.54
N LYS A 84 2.91 -6.75 -1.97
CA LYS A 84 2.58 -5.32 -2.03
C LYS A 84 1.87 -5.04 -3.36
N LEU A 85 0.54 -5.06 -3.37
CA LEU A 85 -0.26 -4.96 -4.60
C LEU A 85 -0.07 -3.61 -5.32
N HIS A 86 0.07 -2.54 -4.56
CA HIS A 86 0.34 -1.21 -5.10
C HIS A 86 1.84 -0.85 -5.17
N GLY A 87 2.75 -1.81 -4.93
CA GLY A 87 4.19 -1.53 -4.88
C GLY A 87 4.63 -0.89 -3.57
N SER A 88 5.78 -0.19 -3.59
CA SER A 88 6.39 0.39 -2.39
C SER A 88 7.09 1.71 -2.67
N VAL A 89 7.05 2.63 -1.70
CA VAL A 89 7.85 3.86 -1.71
C VAL A 89 9.36 3.59 -1.66
N ASP A 90 9.77 2.39 -1.27
CA ASP A 90 11.17 1.96 -1.18
C ASP A 90 11.68 1.22 -2.44
N GLU A 91 10.84 1.10 -3.48
CA GLU A 91 11.16 0.36 -4.70
C GLU A 91 11.14 1.26 -5.95
N ASN A 92 11.60 2.52 -5.83
CA ASN A 92 11.64 3.44 -6.99
C ASN A 92 12.63 2.94 -8.02
N VAL A 93 12.28 3.01 -9.30
CA VAL A 93 13.02 2.30 -10.34
C VAL A 93 13.50 3.23 -11.46
N CYS A 94 14.71 2.99 -11.94
CA CYS A 94 15.16 3.58 -13.20
C CYS A 94 14.47 2.87 -14.39
N PRO A 95 13.71 3.56 -15.23
CA PRO A 95 13.01 2.92 -16.35
C PRO A 95 13.97 2.31 -17.40
N ARG A 96 15.22 2.79 -17.48
CA ARG A 96 16.22 2.30 -18.43
C ARG A 96 17.00 1.08 -17.89
N CYS A 97 17.71 1.24 -16.77
CA CYS A 97 18.61 0.19 -16.26
C CYS A 97 18.02 -0.67 -15.14
N LYS A 98 16.79 -0.41 -14.74
CA LYS A 98 16.05 -1.15 -13.71
C LYS A 98 16.67 -1.10 -12.30
N ARG A 99 17.69 -0.25 -12.07
CA ARG A 99 18.24 -0.04 -10.72
C ARG A 99 17.16 0.50 -9.80
N LEU A 100 17.09 -0.07 -8.61
CA LEU A 100 16.17 0.34 -7.55
C LEU A 100 16.80 1.42 -6.67
N TYR A 101 15.95 2.29 -6.13
CA TYR A 101 16.28 3.36 -5.21
C TYR A 101 15.22 3.41 -4.11
N ASP A 102 15.66 3.55 -2.88
CA ASP A 102 14.79 3.63 -1.72
C ASP A 102 14.13 5.01 -1.55
N SER A 103 13.24 5.11 -0.58
CA SER A 103 12.57 6.36 -0.21
C SER A 103 13.54 7.41 0.31
N HIS A 104 14.64 6.99 0.99
CA HIS A 104 15.67 7.89 1.48
C HIS A 104 16.36 8.63 0.33
N TYR A 105 16.74 7.92 -0.74
CA TYR A 105 17.32 8.54 -1.93
C TYR A 105 16.37 9.58 -2.54
N ILE A 106 15.08 9.23 -2.69
CA ILE A 106 14.07 10.13 -3.23
C ILE A 106 13.94 11.39 -2.36
N LYS A 107 13.84 11.22 -1.05
CA LYS A 107 13.64 12.32 -0.08
C LYS A 107 14.77 13.34 -0.15
N HIS A 108 16.02 12.91 -0.28
CA HIS A 108 17.20 13.77 -0.26
C HIS A 108 17.64 14.28 -1.63
N ALA A 109 17.09 13.78 -2.73
CA ALA A 109 17.42 14.24 -4.07
C ALA A 109 17.02 15.72 -4.25
N LYS A 110 17.87 16.53 -4.89
CA LYS A 110 17.53 17.91 -5.28
C LYS A 110 16.62 17.87 -6.52
N GLY A 111 15.44 18.51 -6.43
CA GLY A 111 14.48 18.54 -7.53
C GLY A 111 13.91 17.15 -7.88
N ILE A 112 13.88 16.82 -9.18
CA ILE A 112 13.43 15.50 -9.68
C ILE A 112 14.53 14.47 -9.42
N PRO A 113 14.26 13.36 -8.71
CA PRO A 113 15.23 12.29 -8.51
C PRO A 113 15.63 11.64 -9.83
N VAL A 114 16.91 11.46 -10.07
CA VAL A 114 17.46 10.88 -11.31
C VAL A 114 18.31 9.65 -11.00
N CYS A 115 18.38 8.74 -11.95
CA CYS A 115 19.26 7.58 -11.86
C CYS A 115 20.73 8.01 -11.94
N GLU A 116 21.55 7.63 -10.98
CA GLU A 116 22.99 7.95 -10.95
C GLU A 116 23.76 7.42 -12.17
N LYS A 117 23.32 6.26 -12.73
CA LYS A 117 23.95 5.67 -13.90
C LYS A 117 23.46 6.25 -15.22
N CYS A 118 22.17 6.55 -15.31
CA CYS A 118 21.52 6.88 -16.59
C CYS A 118 21.18 8.37 -16.74
N GLY A 119 21.21 9.15 -15.66
CA GLY A 119 20.85 10.57 -15.64
C GLY A 119 19.37 10.87 -15.92
N ILE A 120 18.50 9.84 -16.00
CA ILE A 120 17.09 10.02 -16.33
C ILE A 120 16.22 9.97 -15.06
N PRO A 121 15.04 10.66 -15.05
CA PRO A 121 14.13 10.62 -13.93
C PRO A 121 13.77 9.19 -13.48
N LEU A 122 13.75 9.00 -12.19
CA LEU A 122 13.28 7.73 -11.60
C LEU A 122 11.77 7.66 -11.72
N ARG A 123 11.23 6.45 -11.74
CA ARG A 123 9.80 6.19 -11.63
C ARG A 123 9.47 5.82 -10.19
N PRO A 124 8.34 6.34 -9.63
CA PRO A 124 7.85 5.90 -8.32
C PRO A 124 7.66 4.38 -8.25
N GLY A 125 7.99 3.79 -7.12
CA GLY A 125 7.90 2.34 -6.89
C GLY A 125 6.48 1.84 -6.59
N PHE A 126 5.51 2.74 -6.57
CA PHE A 126 4.11 2.41 -6.34
C PHE A 126 3.23 2.74 -7.57
N THR A 127 2.09 2.06 -7.65
CA THR A 127 1.11 2.23 -8.74
C THR A 127 0.43 3.59 -8.62
N LEU A 128 0.49 4.38 -9.67
CA LEU A 128 -0.18 5.69 -9.76
C LEU A 128 -1.65 5.52 -10.18
N VAL A 129 -2.48 6.49 -9.82
CA VAL A 129 -3.87 6.54 -10.28
C VAL A 129 -3.90 6.56 -11.81
N GLY A 130 -4.76 5.71 -12.38
CA GLY A 130 -4.86 5.49 -13.83
C GLY A 130 -3.94 4.39 -14.38
N GLU A 131 -3.11 3.76 -13.54
CA GLU A 131 -2.32 2.59 -13.93
C GLU A 131 -2.97 1.29 -13.50
N MET A 132 -2.66 0.25 -14.22
CA MET A 132 -3.06 -1.11 -13.84
C MET A 132 -2.11 -1.67 -12.77
N LEU A 133 -2.67 -2.45 -11.86
CA LEU A 133 -1.87 -3.25 -10.93
C LEU A 133 -1.08 -4.31 -11.69
N ASP A 134 0.04 -4.72 -11.10
CA ASP A 134 0.86 -5.81 -11.63
C ASP A 134 0.08 -7.12 -11.65
N ASN A 135 -0.16 -7.66 -12.84
CA ASN A 135 -0.92 -8.90 -13.04
C ASN A 135 -0.26 -10.11 -12.37
N GLY A 136 1.07 -10.15 -12.30
CA GLY A 136 1.80 -11.21 -11.61
C GLY A 136 1.55 -11.17 -10.10
N LYS A 137 1.54 -9.98 -9.49
CA LYS A 137 1.21 -9.81 -8.06
C LYS A 137 -0.25 -10.18 -7.78
N ILE A 138 -1.18 -9.75 -8.63
CA ILE A 138 -2.60 -10.09 -8.50
C ILE A 138 -2.81 -11.60 -8.61
N SER A 139 -2.26 -12.25 -9.64
CA SER A 139 -2.38 -13.69 -9.85
C SER A 139 -1.81 -14.48 -8.66
N ARG A 140 -0.60 -14.11 -8.20
CA ARG A 140 0.01 -14.73 -7.02
C ARG A 140 -0.85 -14.55 -5.77
N ALA A 141 -1.38 -13.36 -5.53
CA ALA A 141 -2.26 -13.11 -4.39
C ALA A 141 -3.53 -13.93 -4.47
N SER A 142 -4.18 -14.00 -5.65
CA SER A 142 -5.39 -14.80 -5.86
C SER A 142 -5.15 -16.29 -5.61
N THR A 143 -4.04 -16.85 -6.11
CA THR A 143 -3.69 -18.26 -5.86
C THR A 143 -3.47 -18.55 -4.37
N ILE A 144 -2.83 -17.64 -3.64
CA ILE A 144 -2.61 -17.81 -2.20
C ILE A 144 -3.94 -17.74 -1.43
N VAL A 145 -4.81 -16.80 -1.79
CA VAL A 145 -6.13 -16.66 -1.18
C VAL A 145 -7.01 -17.87 -1.48
N GLU A 146 -6.98 -18.38 -2.70
CA GLU A 146 -7.74 -19.58 -3.12
C GLU A 146 -7.38 -20.81 -2.30
N ASN A 147 -6.10 -20.98 -1.94
CA ASN A 147 -5.58 -22.13 -1.20
C ASN A 147 -5.50 -21.91 0.32
N ALA A 148 -6.05 -20.81 0.83
CA ALA A 148 -6.00 -20.53 2.27
C ALA A 148 -7.17 -21.22 3.00
N ASP A 149 -6.89 -21.89 4.12
CA ASP A 149 -7.93 -22.44 5.01
C ASP A 149 -8.72 -21.32 5.70
N ILE A 150 -8.02 -20.24 6.08
CA ILE A 150 -8.59 -19.07 6.75
C ILE A 150 -8.14 -17.81 6.01
N LEU A 151 -9.08 -16.94 5.68
CA LEU A 151 -8.81 -15.60 5.19
C LEU A 151 -9.04 -14.55 6.26
N LEU A 152 -7.97 -13.86 6.67
CA LEU A 152 -8.04 -12.76 7.63
C LEU A 152 -7.97 -11.42 6.91
N VAL A 153 -9.01 -10.61 7.04
CA VAL A 153 -9.09 -9.25 6.48
C VAL A 153 -8.90 -8.23 7.60
N LEU A 154 -7.92 -7.34 7.44
CA LEU A 154 -7.54 -6.33 8.44
C LEU A 154 -7.70 -4.92 7.87
N GLY A 155 -8.45 -4.06 8.57
CA GLY A 155 -8.57 -2.63 8.28
C GLY A 155 -9.26 -2.29 6.94
N ALA A 156 -9.85 -3.27 6.26
CA ALA A 156 -10.51 -3.07 4.97
C ALA A 156 -11.95 -3.61 5.01
N GLY A 157 -12.89 -2.88 4.41
CA GLY A 157 -14.24 -3.42 4.19
C GLY A 157 -14.21 -4.50 3.10
N ILE A 158 -14.97 -5.58 3.30
CA ILE A 158 -15.07 -6.70 2.34
C ILE A 158 -15.51 -6.23 0.95
N ASN A 159 -16.34 -5.18 0.89
CA ASN A 159 -16.84 -4.61 -0.37
C ASN A 159 -15.88 -3.61 -1.03
N SER A 160 -14.74 -3.26 -0.42
CA SER A 160 -13.74 -2.46 -1.14
C SER A 160 -13.26 -3.21 -2.38
N THR A 161 -13.04 -2.50 -3.49
CA THR A 161 -12.83 -3.09 -4.83
C THR A 161 -11.81 -4.24 -4.81
N LEU A 162 -10.66 -4.03 -4.19
CA LEU A 162 -9.60 -5.04 -4.18
C LEU A 162 -9.88 -6.18 -3.21
N CYS A 163 -10.43 -5.87 -2.02
CA CYS A 163 -10.80 -6.90 -1.04
C CYS A 163 -11.90 -7.81 -1.61
N ARG A 164 -12.94 -7.22 -2.21
CA ARG A 164 -14.02 -7.97 -2.89
C ARG A 164 -13.47 -8.87 -3.99
N TYR A 165 -12.50 -8.40 -4.76
CA TYR A 165 -11.85 -9.20 -5.79
C TYR A 165 -11.11 -10.39 -5.18
N MET A 166 -10.31 -10.19 -4.12
CA MET A 166 -9.59 -11.27 -3.44
C MET A 166 -10.54 -12.26 -2.76
N VAL A 167 -11.53 -11.78 -2.01
CA VAL A 167 -12.54 -12.62 -1.34
C VAL A 167 -13.32 -13.51 -2.32
N LYS A 168 -13.51 -13.07 -3.58
CA LYS A 168 -14.15 -13.89 -4.62
C LYS A 168 -13.39 -15.17 -4.95
N TYR A 169 -12.06 -15.18 -4.80
CA TYR A 169 -11.24 -16.38 -5.04
C TYR A 169 -11.11 -17.28 -3.81
N TYR A 170 -11.49 -16.79 -2.64
CA TYR A 170 -11.41 -17.58 -1.42
C TYR A 170 -12.37 -18.78 -1.44
N GLN A 171 -11.82 -19.98 -1.17
CA GLN A 171 -12.52 -21.25 -1.17
C GLN A 171 -12.62 -21.89 0.21
N GLY A 172 -11.99 -21.29 1.23
CA GLY A 172 -11.96 -21.83 2.58
C GLY A 172 -13.25 -21.56 3.38
N ASP A 173 -13.29 -22.10 4.59
CA ASP A 173 -14.51 -22.13 5.42
C ASP A 173 -14.63 -20.95 6.39
N LYS A 174 -13.57 -20.14 6.58
CA LYS A 174 -13.53 -19.13 7.64
C LYS A 174 -12.97 -17.78 7.14
N LEU A 175 -13.87 -16.85 6.91
CA LEU A 175 -13.56 -15.46 6.62
C LEU A 175 -13.62 -14.63 7.92
N LEU A 176 -12.47 -14.17 8.39
CA LEU A 176 -12.34 -13.35 9.59
C LEU A 176 -12.14 -11.89 9.22
N LEU A 177 -12.86 -10.99 9.87
CA LEU A 177 -12.78 -9.55 9.62
C LEU A 177 -12.47 -8.80 10.92
N LEU A 178 -11.36 -8.04 10.89
CA LEU A 178 -10.97 -7.15 11.98
C LEU A 178 -10.90 -5.72 11.46
N ASN A 179 -11.83 -4.88 11.92
CA ASN A 179 -11.94 -3.47 11.51
C ASN A 179 -12.05 -2.56 12.74
N ASP A 180 -11.81 -1.27 12.53
CA ASP A 180 -12.06 -0.20 13.51
C ASP A 180 -13.53 0.23 13.56
N ILE A 181 -14.21 0.17 12.40
CA ILE A 181 -15.64 0.49 12.25
C ILE A 181 -16.30 -0.57 11.37
N GLU A 182 -17.58 -0.80 11.59
CA GLU A 182 -18.38 -1.67 10.72
C GLU A 182 -18.59 -1.01 9.34
N LYS A 183 -18.45 -1.80 8.28
CA LYS A 183 -18.64 -1.38 6.88
C LYS A 183 -19.69 -2.21 6.19
N VAL A 184 -20.32 -1.65 5.16
CA VAL A 184 -21.34 -2.34 4.36
C VAL A 184 -20.78 -3.65 3.77
N GLY A 185 -21.48 -4.75 4.00
CA GLY A 185 -21.12 -6.09 3.51
C GLY A 185 -20.22 -6.89 4.44
N ASP A 186 -19.88 -6.34 5.61
CA ASP A 186 -19.07 -7.04 6.62
C ASP A 186 -19.84 -8.22 7.24
N ASP A 187 -21.18 -8.25 7.09
CA ASP A 187 -22.07 -9.36 7.47
C ASP A 187 -21.77 -10.68 6.77
N ARG A 188 -20.99 -10.65 5.69
CA ARG A 188 -20.53 -11.86 4.98
C ARG A 188 -19.35 -12.58 5.69
N ALA A 189 -18.73 -11.95 6.67
CA ALA A 189 -17.68 -12.58 7.44
C ALA A 189 -18.24 -13.52 8.49
N ASP A 190 -17.61 -14.70 8.66
CA ASP A 190 -17.98 -15.69 9.67
C ASP A 190 -17.69 -15.19 11.09
N TYR A 191 -16.65 -14.38 11.22
CA TYR A 191 -16.27 -13.74 12.47
C TYR A 191 -15.89 -12.28 12.26
N ARG A 192 -16.39 -11.41 13.13
CA ARG A 192 -16.10 -9.97 13.11
C ARG A 192 -15.63 -9.51 14.48
N ALA A 193 -14.56 -8.71 14.51
CA ALA A 193 -14.17 -7.97 15.70
C ALA A 193 -13.88 -6.52 15.34
N CYS A 194 -14.41 -5.61 16.15
CA CYS A 194 -14.09 -4.20 16.06
C CYS A 194 -12.85 -3.95 16.92
N LEU A 195 -11.78 -3.50 16.28
CA LEU A 195 -10.55 -3.09 16.96
C LEU A 195 -10.62 -1.58 17.19
N LEU A 196 -10.70 -1.17 18.44
CA LEU A 196 -10.46 0.23 18.78
C LEU A 196 -8.99 0.52 18.55
N TYR A 197 -8.68 1.21 17.45
CA TYR A 197 -7.34 1.70 17.18
C TYR A 197 -6.98 2.78 18.20
N THR A 198 -6.10 2.47 19.12
CA THR A 198 -5.53 3.43 20.07
C THR A 198 -4.31 4.17 19.51
N SER A 199 -3.96 3.96 18.23
CA SER A 199 -2.85 4.65 17.56
C SER A 199 -3.27 5.09 16.17
N PRO A 200 -3.02 6.35 15.77
CA PRO A 200 -3.28 6.79 14.41
C PRO A 200 -2.36 6.03 13.46
N SER A 201 -2.92 5.05 12.74
CA SER A 201 -2.24 4.52 11.56
C SER A 201 -2.06 5.69 10.58
N PRO A 202 -0.86 5.86 9.96
CA PRO A 202 -0.72 6.76 8.83
C PRO A 202 -1.74 6.31 7.79
N ARG A 203 -2.63 7.20 7.45
CA ARG A 203 -3.87 6.95 6.72
C ARG A 203 -3.64 6.12 5.47
N ASP A 204 -4.13 4.88 5.44
CA ASP A 204 -4.36 4.10 4.22
C ASP A 204 -5.31 4.82 3.22
N GLY A 205 -5.86 5.97 3.62
CA GLY A 205 -6.84 6.75 2.88
C GLY A 205 -6.30 7.71 1.82
N LEU A 206 -4.98 7.86 1.67
CA LEU A 206 -4.41 8.75 0.64
C LEU A 206 -4.33 8.12 -0.76
N LEU A 207 -4.45 6.80 -0.86
CA LEU A 207 -4.37 6.06 -2.12
C LEU A 207 -5.60 5.16 -2.37
N SER A 208 -6.66 5.26 -1.56
CA SER A 208 -7.83 4.40 -1.69
C SER A 208 -9.12 5.21 -1.83
N ARG A 209 -9.46 5.55 -3.04
CA ARG A 209 -10.85 5.71 -3.51
C ARG A 209 -11.02 4.97 -4.80
#